data_65b43d2cbeced02cf8e4ca9752dec0b2
#
_entry.id   65b43d2cbeced02cf8e4ca9752dec0b2
#
_cell.length_a   1.000
_cell.length_b   1.000
_cell.length_c   1.000
_cell.angle_alpha   90.00
_cell.angle_beta   90.00
_cell.angle_gamma   90.00
#
_symmetry.space_group_name_H-M   'P 1'
#
loop_
_entity.id
_entity.type
_entity.pdbx_description
1 polymer ?
#
loop_
_entity_poly.entity_id
_entity_poly.type
_entity_poly.pdbx_seq_one_letter_code
_entity_poly.pdbx_strand_id
1 'polypeptide(L)'
;MTTLARKNEPVEPAAIRAWAEKRMIYIELTDGRIIGFPANRFKILAEAPDEKLQEVTLRLNGYALRWESLDEDITVPGIVAGHFQLPYRID
;
A
#
# COMPACT_ATOMS: atom_id res chain seq x y z
N MET A 1 15.69 30.53 1.24
CA MET A 1 15.50 29.81 1.03
C MET A 1 15.20 29.54 0.19
N THR A 2 15.42 29.19 -0.35
CA THR A 2 15.15 28.77 -0.85
C THR A 2 15.30 27.77 -1.45
N THR A 3 15.73 27.12 -1.69
CA THR A 3 15.81 25.86 -2.06
C THR A 3 14.60 25.33 -2.59
N LEU A 4 13.77 26.17 -3.02
CA LEU A 4 12.47 25.78 -3.37
C LEU A 4 12.43 24.88 -4.58
N ALA A 5 13.29 25.09 -5.54
CA ALA A 5 13.26 24.27 -6.74
C ALA A 5 13.53 22.83 -6.41
N ARG A 6 14.51 22.58 -5.55
CA ARG A 6 14.81 21.25 -5.20
C ARG A 6 13.68 20.59 -4.40
N LYS A 7 13.02 21.38 -3.59
CA LYS A 7 11.92 20.85 -2.83
C LYS A 7 10.75 20.46 -3.68
N ASN A 8 10.69 20.96 -4.88
CA ASN A 8 9.58 20.66 -5.77
C ASN A 8 9.85 19.47 -6.67
N GLU A 9 11.01 18.88 -6.58
CA GLU A 9 11.27 17.69 -7.36
C GLU A 9 10.40 16.55 -6.86
N PRO A 10 9.76 15.83 -7.78
CA PRO A 10 8.91 14.72 -7.36
C PRO A 10 9.76 13.61 -6.77
N VAL A 11 9.32 13.09 -5.64
CA VAL A 11 9.94 11.96 -4.99
C VAL A 11 8.84 10.95 -4.75
N GLU A 12 9.04 9.73 -5.24
CA GLU A 12 8.08 8.69 -4.98
C GLU A 12 8.07 8.36 -3.50
N PRO A 13 6.91 8.40 -2.86
CA PRO A 13 6.85 8.06 -1.46
C PRO A 13 7.04 6.58 -1.23
N ALA A 14 7.67 6.25 -0.12
CA ALA A 14 7.79 4.89 0.35
C ALA A 14 6.96 4.74 1.61
N ALA A 15 6.63 3.52 1.97
CA ALA A 15 5.90 3.25 3.19
C ALA A 15 6.86 3.07 4.36
N ILE A 16 6.52 3.64 5.52
CA ILE A 16 7.27 3.41 6.75
C ILE A 16 6.52 2.47 7.67
N ARG A 17 5.25 2.25 7.44
CA ARG A 17 4.44 1.27 8.17
C ARG A 17 3.37 0.72 7.26
N ALA A 18 2.97 -0.52 7.52
CA ALA A 18 1.82 -1.13 6.87
C ALA A 18 1.11 -2.01 7.88
N TRP A 19 -0.21 -2.01 7.84
CA TRP A 19 -0.99 -2.84 8.75
C TRP A 19 -2.36 -3.11 8.12
N ALA A 20 -3.08 -4.07 8.67
CA ALA A 20 -4.42 -4.40 8.20
C ALA A 20 -5.38 -4.37 9.37
N GLU A 21 -6.58 -3.86 9.12
CA GLU A 21 -7.69 -3.92 10.05
C GLU A 21 -8.86 -4.53 9.31
N LYS A 22 -9.22 -5.76 9.66
CA LYS A 22 -10.25 -6.50 8.96
C LYS A 22 -9.93 -6.53 7.47
N ARG A 23 -10.78 -5.96 6.62
CA ARG A 23 -10.59 -5.99 5.18
C ARG A 23 -9.84 -4.79 4.62
N MET A 24 -9.39 -3.87 5.47
CA MET A 24 -8.69 -2.68 5.01
C MET A 24 -7.20 -2.81 5.24
N ILE A 25 -6.43 -2.45 4.23
CA ILE A 25 -4.97 -2.39 4.30
C ILE A 25 -4.59 -0.91 4.37
N TYR A 26 -3.69 -0.58 5.28
CA TYR A 26 -3.23 0.81 5.45
C TYR A 26 -1.73 0.88 5.29
N ILE A 27 -1.26 1.97 4.69
CA ILE A 27 0.16 2.29 4.65
C ILE A 27 0.35 3.72 5.12
N GLU A 28 1.41 3.94 5.87
CA GLU A 28 1.85 5.28 6.23
C GLU A 28 3.07 5.60 5.40
N LEU A 29 3.05 6.73 4.72
CA LEU A 29 4.08 7.10 3.75
C LEU A 29 5.13 8.01 4.37
N THR A 30 6.27 8.08 3.71
CA THR A 30 7.37 8.94 4.14
C THR A 30 7.00 10.42 4.15
N ASP A 31 5.97 10.81 3.41
CA ASP A 31 5.50 12.20 3.39
C ASP A 31 4.41 12.47 4.43
N GLY A 32 4.11 11.49 5.28
CA GLY A 32 3.16 11.67 6.38
C GLY A 32 1.73 11.28 6.06
N ARG A 33 1.42 10.99 4.79
CA ARG A 33 0.06 10.57 4.44
C ARG A 33 -0.18 9.13 4.86
N ILE A 34 -1.43 8.83 5.17
CA ILE A 34 -1.88 7.47 5.40
C ILE A 34 -2.89 7.15 4.30
N ILE A 35 -2.67 6.05 3.60
CA ILE A 35 -3.57 5.60 2.56
C ILE A 35 -4.15 4.26 2.96
N GLY A 36 -5.47 4.13 2.86
CA GLY A 36 -6.14 2.88 3.10
C GLY A 36 -6.82 2.40 1.83
N PHE A 37 -6.86 1.09 1.64
CA PHE A 37 -7.57 0.51 0.51
C PHE A 37 -8.16 -0.85 0.91
N PRO A 38 -9.29 -1.23 0.31
CA PRO A 38 -9.89 -2.52 0.61
C PRO A 38 -9.05 -3.65 0.01
N ALA A 39 -8.87 -4.72 0.76
CA ALA A 39 -8.20 -5.91 0.25
C ALA A 39 -8.88 -6.43 -1.01
N ASN A 40 -10.18 -6.20 -1.12
CA ASN A 40 -10.96 -6.68 -2.26
C ASN A 40 -10.60 -6.02 -3.58
N ARG A 41 -9.73 -5.01 -3.57
CA ARG A 41 -9.25 -4.40 -4.81
C ARG A 41 -8.11 -5.20 -5.45
N PHE A 42 -7.64 -6.28 -4.81
CA PHE A 42 -6.59 -7.15 -5.33
C PHE A 42 -7.09 -8.59 -5.30
N LYS A 43 -6.84 -9.33 -6.38
CA LYS A 43 -7.42 -10.67 -6.54
C LYS A 43 -7.04 -11.63 -5.42
N ILE A 44 -5.76 -11.69 -5.11
CA ILE A 44 -5.27 -12.63 -4.10
C ILE A 44 -5.74 -12.21 -2.71
N LEU A 45 -5.68 -10.91 -2.42
CA LEU A 45 -6.09 -10.43 -1.11
C LEU A 45 -7.61 -10.56 -0.90
N ALA A 46 -8.38 -10.46 -1.99
CA ALA A 46 -9.84 -10.61 -1.90
C ALA A 46 -10.24 -11.99 -1.40
N GLU A 47 -9.43 -13.00 -1.72
CA GLU A 47 -9.73 -14.38 -1.33
C GLU A 47 -9.14 -14.74 0.03
N ALA A 48 -8.31 -13.89 0.62
CA ALA A 48 -7.60 -14.21 1.84
C ALA A 48 -8.46 -13.88 3.06
N PRO A 49 -8.38 -14.68 4.12
CA PRO A 49 -9.06 -14.34 5.37
C PRO A 49 -8.35 -13.20 6.08
N ASP A 50 -9.06 -12.57 7.01
CA ASP A 50 -8.54 -11.39 7.71
C ASP A 50 -7.20 -11.62 8.37
N GLU A 51 -7.02 -12.79 9.02
CA GLU A 51 -5.77 -13.04 9.70
C GLU A 51 -4.58 -13.13 8.76
N LYS A 52 -4.79 -13.52 7.50
CA LYS A 52 -3.71 -13.52 6.53
C LYS A 52 -3.38 -12.11 6.08
N LEU A 53 -4.36 -11.24 6.01
CA LEU A 53 -4.11 -9.85 5.62
C LEU A 53 -3.22 -9.16 6.64
N GLN A 54 -3.29 -9.56 7.91
CA GLN A 54 -2.47 -8.96 8.95
C GLN A 54 -0.99 -9.31 8.84
N GLU A 55 -0.64 -10.25 7.97
CA GLU A 55 0.76 -10.64 7.78
C GLU A 55 1.52 -9.69 6.87
N VAL A 56 0.92 -8.58 6.48
CA VAL A 56 1.56 -7.62 5.58
C VAL A 56 2.90 -7.16 6.16
N THR A 57 3.92 -7.15 5.29
CA THR A 57 5.26 -6.67 5.65
C THR A 57 5.75 -5.71 4.59
N LEU A 58 6.74 -4.89 4.97
CA LEU A 58 7.38 -3.98 4.03
C LEU A 58 8.58 -4.68 3.41
N ARG A 59 8.80 -4.41 2.12
CA ARG A 59 9.96 -4.87 1.38
C ARG A 59 10.53 -3.72 0.57
N LEU A 60 11.76 -3.89 0.10
CA LEU A 60 12.42 -2.94 -0.80
C LEU A 60 12.41 -1.53 -0.22
N ASN A 61 12.81 -1.44 1.05
CA ASN A 61 12.92 -0.14 1.75
C ASN A 61 11.60 0.63 1.73
N GLY A 62 10.49 -0.08 1.79
CA GLY A 62 9.17 0.55 1.85
C GLY A 62 8.52 0.78 0.50
N TYR A 63 9.13 0.33 -0.59
CA TYR A 63 8.53 0.50 -1.91
C TYR A 63 7.62 -0.66 -2.30
N ALA A 64 7.55 -1.71 -1.49
CA ALA A 64 6.67 -2.84 -1.76
C ALA A 64 6.09 -3.37 -0.46
N LEU A 65 4.88 -3.93 -0.57
CA LEU A 65 4.24 -4.70 0.48
C LEU A 65 4.31 -6.16 0.09
N ARG A 66 4.45 -7.03 1.09
CA ARG A 66 4.45 -8.47 0.82
C ARG A 66 3.67 -9.21 1.88
N TRP A 67 2.90 -10.19 1.41
CA TRP A 67 2.22 -11.17 2.24
C TRP A 67 2.87 -12.52 1.90
N GLU A 68 3.78 -12.95 2.77
CA GLU A 68 4.61 -14.12 2.47
C GLU A 68 3.77 -15.37 2.24
N SER A 69 2.80 -15.63 3.10
CA SER A 69 2.02 -16.87 3.00
C SER A 69 1.09 -16.88 1.78
N LEU A 70 0.84 -15.73 1.20
CA LEU A 70 0.00 -15.61 0.01
C LEU A 70 0.83 -15.47 -1.26
N ASP A 71 2.14 -15.37 -1.11
CA ASP A 71 3.05 -15.11 -2.22
C ASP A 71 2.58 -13.91 -3.04
N GLU A 72 2.22 -12.83 -2.35
CA GLU A 72 1.69 -11.64 -3.00
C GLU A 72 2.56 -10.44 -2.69
N ASP A 73 2.88 -9.68 -3.74
CA ASP A 73 3.64 -8.43 -3.65
C ASP A 73 2.85 -7.32 -4.33
N ILE A 74 2.82 -6.16 -3.70
CA ILE A 74 2.14 -4.99 -4.27
C ILE A 74 3.07 -3.81 -4.10
N THR A 75 3.25 -3.02 -5.16
CA THR A 75 4.13 -1.86 -5.07
C THR A 75 3.43 -0.68 -4.40
N VAL A 76 4.16 0.04 -3.58
CA VAL A 76 3.63 1.23 -2.91
C VAL A 76 3.35 2.34 -3.93
N PRO A 77 4.24 2.62 -4.91
CA PRO A 77 3.89 3.60 -5.94
C PRO A 77 2.62 3.25 -6.70
N GLY A 78 2.38 1.95 -6.93
CA GLY A 78 1.15 1.52 -7.58
C GLY A 78 -0.08 1.85 -6.75
N ILE A 79 -0.01 1.64 -5.43
CA ILE A 79 -1.12 1.99 -4.55
C ILE A 79 -1.36 3.49 -4.57
N VAL A 80 -0.31 4.29 -4.45
CA VAL A 80 -0.43 5.74 -4.45
C VAL A 80 -1.06 6.23 -5.75
N ALA A 81 -0.73 5.61 -6.87
CA ALA A 81 -1.26 5.98 -8.17
C ALA A 81 -2.65 5.41 -8.43
N GLY A 82 -3.15 4.56 -7.55
CA GLY A 82 -4.49 3.98 -7.74
C GLY A 82 -4.54 2.81 -8.71
N HIS A 83 -3.45 2.09 -8.87
CA HIS A 83 -3.38 0.95 -9.77
C HIS A 83 -3.88 -0.31 -9.06
N PHE A 84 -5.19 -0.51 -9.06
CA PHE A 84 -5.80 -1.67 -8.43
C PHE A 84 -6.23 -2.68 -9.49
N GLN A 85 -6.38 -3.93 -9.08
CA GLN A 85 -6.71 -5.02 -10.02
C GLN A 85 -8.20 -5.16 -10.25
N LEU A 86 -8.99 -4.89 -9.23
CA LEU A 86 -10.44 -5.09 -9.29
C LEU A 86 -11.15 -3.78 -9.00
N PRO A 87 -12.30 -3.57 -9.61
CA PRO A 87 -13.06 -2.34 -9.34
C PRO A 87 -13.64 -2.36 -7.94
N TYR A 88 -13.83 -1.18 -7.36
CA TYR A 88 -14.52 -1.06 -6.09
C TYR A 88 -16.01 -1.11 -6.34
N ARG A 89 -16.71 -1.97 -5.62
CA ARG A 89 -18.14 -2.12 -5.78
C ARG A 89 -18.85 -1.53 -4.59
N ILE A 90 -19.79 -0.67 -4.89
CA ILE A 90 -20.67 -0.06 -3.90
C ILE A 90 -22.05 -0.58 -4.19
N ASP A 91 -22.60 -1.39 -3.29
CA ASP A 91 -23.95 -1.95 -3.48
C ASP A 91 -24.96 -1.27 -2.61
#